data_9a23cd89b3b47f9f0114aab9a5aa866f
#
_entry.id   9a23cd89b3b47f9f0114aab9a5aa866f
#
_cell.length_a   1.000
_cell.length_b   1.000
_cell.length_c   1.000
_cell.angle_alpha   90.00
_cell.angle_beta   90.00
_cell.angle_gamma   90.00
#
_symmetry.space_group_name_H-M   'P 1'
#
loop_
_entity.id
_entity.type
_entity.pdbx_description
1 polymer ?
#
loop_
_entity_poly.entity_id
_entity_poly.type
_entity_poly.pdbx_seq_one_letter_code
_entity_poly.pdbx_strand_id
1 'polypeptide(L)'
;MRTYKILGLMSGTSMDGVDLAYCSLQEEEGRWSYEILLGETIPYDEKWRVRLSQLGKQTALIYVKTHTFYGHYLGQLCAGFIAKHQLEPDFIASHGHTIFHQPEAGFTAQIGDGSAISAVTGLPVVSDFRLLDLALFGQGAPLVPIGDELLFGEYDFCLNLGGFANISMKEEERRLAFDIAPCNLVLNRIARNLGHPYDDGGQIAASGSVHYELLKELDALPFYQEFKPKSIGREWLNTHFWPLVRKYDLEKVAQENLMKTLVDHISGQIADAIEHYAGEDIATKKVLITGGGAYNETLIDHLRSQCDAHMVVPENPLLVEYKEALIFAFLGVLRVRQETNTLASVTGAKSDSIGGAMWGDFSRILN
;
A
#
# COMPACT_ATOMS: atom_id res chain seq x y z
N MET A 1 -22.54 -9.66 19.07
CA MET A 1 -21.44 -9.96 18.12
C MET A 1 -21.96 -9.76 16.71
N ARG A 2 -21.38 -8.88 15.93
CA ARG A 2 -21.79 -8.61 14.55
C ARG A 2 -20.63 -8.88 13.60
N THR A 3 -20.92 -9.65 12.57
CA THR A 3 -19.98 -9.89 11.46
C THR A 3 -20.34 -8.94 10.33
N TYR A 4 -19.35 -8.25 9.79
CA TYR A 4 -19.47 -7.38 8.62
C TYR A 4 -18.86 -8.08 7.41
N LYS A 5 -19.61 -8.15 6.30
CA LYS A 5 -19.11 -8.66 5.02
C LYS A 5 -18.95 -7.51 4.06
N ILE A 6 -17.73 -7.14 3.75
CA ILE A 6 -17.42 -5.92 2.99
C ILE A 6 -16.64 -6.24 1.73
N LEU A 7 -16.96 -5.55 0.65
CA LEU A 7 -16.13 -5.53 -0.53
C LEU A 7 -15.20 -4.31 -0.48
N GLY A 8 -13.92 -4.55 -0.20
CA GLY A 8 -12.86 -3.55 -0.21
C GLY A 8 -12.28 -3.38 -1.62
N LEU A 9 -12.07 -2.13 -2.03
CA LEU A 9 -11.46 -1.78 -3.31
C LEU A 9 -10.20 -0.96 -3.11
N MET A 10 -9.12 -1.39 -3.76
CA MET A 10 -7.87 -0.64 -3.84
C MET A 10 -7.44 -0.47 -5.29
N SER A 11 -7.00 0.72 -5.66
CA SER A 11 -6.34 1.01 -6.92
C SER A 11 -5.08 1.82 -6.67
N GLY A 12 -3.95 1.17 -6.78
CA GLY A 12 -2.63 1.74 -6.54
C GLY A 12 -2.10 2.56 -7.73
N THR A 13 -1.09 3.39 -7.47
CA THR A 13 -0.40 4.20 -8.49
C THR A 13 0.49 3.36 -9.43
N SER A 14 0.62 2.06 -9.22
CA SER A 14 1.23 1.09 -10.14
C SER A 14 0.47 1.01 -11.47
N MET A 15 -0.85 1.26 -11.43
CA MET A 15 -1.77 1.17 -12.57
C MET A 15 -1.87 -0.25 -13.17
N ASP A 16 -1.71 -1.26 -12.35
CA ASP A 16 -1.81 -2.67 -12.77
C ASP A 16 -3.29 -3.08 -12.90
N GLY A 17 -4.13 -2.63 -11.96
CA GLY A 17 -5.55 -2.97 -11.94
C GLY A 17 -6.28 -2.39 -10.72
N VAL A 18 -7.44 -2.96 -10.47
CA VAL A 18 -8.26 -2.74 -9.28
C VAL A 18 -8.28 -4.03 -8.46
N ASP A 19 -7.80 -3.96 -7.24
CA ASP A 19 -7.89 -5.05 -6.28
C ASP A 19 -9.26 -5.01 -5.59
N LEU A 20 -9.96 -6.14 -5.64
CA LEU A 20 -11.21 -6.37 -4.95
C LEU A 20 -10.98 -7.46 -3.91
N ALA A 21 -11.31 -7.17 -2.66
CA ALA A 21 -11.25 -8.15 -1.58
C ALA A 21 -12.59 -8.24 -0.86
N TYR A 22 -13.22 -9.41 -0.90
CA TYR A 22 -14.41 -9.70 -0.11
C TYR A 22 -13.97 -10.22 1.25
N CYS A 23 -14.23 -9.41 2.27
CA CYS A 23 -13.71 -9.62 3.61
C CYS A 23 -14.84 -9.84 4.62
N SER A 24 -14.58 -10.72 5.59
CA SER A 24 -15.36 -10.88 6.81
C SER A 24 -14.60 -10.21 7.95
N LEU A 25 -15.24 -9.31 8.66
CA LEU A 25 -14.67 -8.58 9.79
C LEU A 25 -15.60 -8.72 11.00
N GLN A 26 -15.02 -9.01 12.16
CA GLN A 26 -15.79 -9.26 13.38
C GLN A 26 -15.05 -8.68 14.58
N GLU A 27 -15.81 -8.08 15.50
CA GLU A 27 -15.27 -7.58 16.75
C GLU A 27 -15.90 -8.32 17.92
N GLU A 28 -15.06 -8.77 18.85
CA GLU A 28 -15.43 -9.39 20.10
C GLU A 28 -14.56 -8.89 21.23
N GLU A 29 -15.18 -8.30 22.23
CA GLU A 29 -14.50 -7.77 23.43
C GLU A 29 -13.35 -6.79 23.12
N GLY A 30 -13.52 -5.95 22.10
CA GLY A 30 -12.51 -4.96 21.67
C GLY A 30 -11.40 -5.54 20.79
N ARG A 31 -11.48 -6.82 20.42
CA ARG A 31 -10.53 -7.46 19.52
C ARG A 31 -11.16 -7.73 18.17
N TRP A 32 -10.46 -7.32 17.13
CA TRP A 32 -10.87 -7.56 15.76
C TRP A 32 -10.31 -8.87 15.24
N SER A 33 -11.14 -9.60 14.49
CA SER A 33 -10.74 -10.71 13.65
C SER A 33 -11.15 -10.43 12.20
N TYR A 34 -10.42 -11.00 11.26
CA TYR A 34 -10.65 -10.81 9.84
C TYR A 34 -10.44 -12.10 9.06
N GLU A 35 -11.08 -12.18 7.92
CA GLU A 35 -10.83 -13.19 6.90
C GLU A 35 -11.02 -12.56 5.53
N ILE A 36 -10.06 -12.74 4.62
CA ILE A 36 -10.23 -12.46 3.21
C ILE A 36 -10.83 -13.70 2.57
N LEU A 37 -12.13 -13.65 2.32
CA LEU A 37 -12.89 -14.79 1.78
C LEU A 37 -12.58 -15.01 0.30
N LEU A 38 -12.32 -13.90 -0.43
CA LEU A 38 -12.00 -13.92 -1.85
C LEU A 38 -11.26 -12.63 -2.23
N GLY A 39 -10.28 -12.73 -3.12
CA GLY A 39 -9.58 -11.59 -3.70
C GLY A 39 -9.44 -11.78 -5.22
N GLU A 40 -9.55 -10.71 -5.97
CA GLU A 40 -9.31 -10.69 -7.42
C GLU A 40 -8.75 -9.33 -7.84
N THR A 41 -7.66 -9.34 -8.61
CA THR A 41 -7.16 -8.12 -9.26
C THR A 41 -7.68 -8.08 -10.69
N ILE A 42 -8.47 -7.06 -11.01
CA ILE A 42 -8.99 -6.84 -12.37
C ILE A 42 -8.06 -5.87 -13.08
N PRO A 43 -7.28 -6.33 -14.09
CA PRO A 43 -6.30 -5.49 -14.75
C PRO A 43 -6.97 -4.36 -15.54
N TYR A 44 -6.31 -3.19 -15.58
CA TYR A 44 -6.77 -2.12 -16.46
C TYR A 44 -6.52 -2.45 -17.92
N ASP A 45 -7.51 -2.13 -18.76
CA ASP A 45 -7.26 -2.05 -20.20
C ASP A 45 -6.35 -0.84 -20.54
N GLU A 46 -5.83 -0.83 -21.77
CA GLU A 46 -4.93 0.23 -22.23
C GLU A 46 -5.59 1.62 -22.18
N LYS A 47 -6.89 1.71 -22.41
CA LYS A 47 -7.63 2.98 -22.37
C LYS A 47 -7.64 3.58 -20.97
N TRP A 48 -7.86 2.74 -19.94
CA TRP A 48 -7.83 3.20 -18.56
C TRP A 48 -6.42 3.54 -18.13
N ARG A 49 -5.40 2.75 -18.48
CA ARG A 49 -3.99 3.08 -18.16
C ARG A 49 -3.59 4.45 -18.70
N VAL A 50 -3.87 4.69 -20.00
CA VAL A 50 -3.58 5.99 -20.63
C VAL A 50 -4.36 7.12 -19.96
N ARG A 51 -5.66 6.92 -19.70
CA ARG A 51 -6.51 7.95 -19.09
C ARG A 51 -6.03 8.31 -17.68
N LEU A 52 -5.75 7.33 -16.84
CA LEU A 52 -5.29 7.57 -15.46
C LEU A 52 -3.93 8.27 -15.45
N SER A 53 -2.97 7.82 -16.25
CA SER A 53 -1.62 8.39 -16.32
C SER A 53 -1.58 9.85 -16.82
N GLN A 54 -2.58 10.29 -17.60
CA GLN A 54 -2.63 11.62 -18.18
C GLN A 54 -3.61 12.56 -17.48
N LEU A 55 -4.45 12.04 -16.56
CA LEU A 55 -5.57 12.81 -16.01
C LEU A 55 -5.13 14.07 -15.25
N GLY A 56 -4.03 14.00 -14.53
CA GLY A 56 -3.49 15.15 -13.79
C GLY A 56 -3.05 16.33 -14.66
N LYS A 57 -2.95 16.13 -15.98
CA LYS A 57 -2.61 17.18 -16.96
C LYS A 57 -3.83 17.68 -17.75
N GLN A 58 -5.01 17.18 -17.46
CA GLN A 58 -6.24 17.50 -18.19
C GLN A 58 -6.95 18.71 -17.61
N THR A 59 -7.95 19.23 -18.35
CA THR A 59 -8.79 20.30 -17.86
C THR A 59 -9.68 19.84 -16.71
N ALA A 60 -10.13 20.78 -15.87
CA ALA A 60 -11.04 20.50 -14.77
C ALA A 60 -12.32 19.76 -15.21
N LEU A 61 -12.87 20.11 -16.39
CA LEU A 61 -14.05 19.44 -16.95
C LEU A 61 -13.76 17.95 -17.24
N ILE A 62 -12.61 17.63 -17.84
CA ILE A 62 -12.22 16.25 -18.12
C ILE A 62 -11.97 15.50 -16.81
N TYR A 63 -11.33 16.15 -15.83
CA TYR A 63 -11.12 15.58 -14.51
C TYR A 63 -12.44 15.17 -13.84
N VAL A 64 -13.39 16.09 -13.72
CA VAL A 64 -14.71 15.82 -13.08
C VAL A 64 -15.47 14.72 -13.82
N LYS A 65 -15.53 14.77 -15.16
CA LYS A 65 -16.14 13.69 -15.96
C LYS A 65 -15.47 12.34 -15.72
N THR A 66 -14.15 12.31 -15.66
CA THR A 66 -13.41 11.06 -15.44
C THR A 66 -13.63 10.53 -14.03
N HIS A 67 -13.72 11.40 -13.01
CA HIS A 67 -14.07 11.01 -11.64
C HIS A 67 -15.38 10.22 -11.60
N THR A 68 -16.44 10.75 -12.23
CA THR A 68 -17.74 10.09 -12.28
C THR A 68 -17.70 8.81 -13.15
N PHE A 69 -17.08 8.86 -14.33
CA PHE A 69 -16.97 7.68 -15.20
C PHE A 69 -16.17 6.55 -14.56
N TYR A 70 -15.14 6.90 -13.81
CA TYR A 70 -14.36 5.91 -13.08
C TYR A 70 -15.17 5.31 -11.91
N GLY A 71 -16.03 6.10 -11.25
CA GLY A 71 -16.98 5.58 -10.28
C GLY A 71 -17.94 4.54 -10.89
N HIS A 72 -18.53 4.84 -12.07
CA HIS A 72 -19.36 3.87 -12.79
C HIS A 72 -18.56 2.62 -13.19
N TYR A 73 -17.32 2.78 -13.66
CA TYR A 73 -16.45 1.65 -14.00
C TYR A 73 -16.18 0.77 -12.78
N LEU A 74 -15.80 1.35 -11.63
CA LEU A 74 -15.61 0.61 -10.38
C LEU A 74 -16.91 -0.10 -9.95
N GLY A 75 -18.05 0.57 -10.06
CA GLY A 75 -19.36 -0.02 -9.78
C GLY A 75 -19.66 -1.24 -10.67
N GLN A 76 -19.33 -1.18 -11.96
CA GLN A 76 -19.48 -2.31 -12.88
C GLN A 76 -18.56 -3.48 -12.52
N LEU A 77 -17.29 -3.21 -12.13
CA LEU A 77 -16.38 -4.24 -11.65
C LEU A 77 -16.93 -4.92 -10.39
N CYS A 78 -17.42 -4.13 -9.42
CA CYS A 78 -18.04 -4.67 -8.20
C CYS A 78 -19.27 -5.52 -8.51
N ALA A 79 -20.19 -5.03 -9.33
CA ALA A 79 -21.41 -5.77 -9.69
C ALA A 79 -21.06 -7.08 -10.43
N GLY A 80 -20.09 -7.04 -11.33
CA GLY A 80 -19.60 -8.23 -12.03
C GLY A 80 -18.97 -9.26 -11.08
N PHE A 81 -18.11 -8.82 -10.16
CA PHE A 81 -17.46 -9.65 -9.15
C PHE A 81 -18.50 -10.29 -8.20
N ILE A 82 -19.43 -9.47 -7.68
CA ILE A 82 -20.52 -9.93 -6.82
C ILE A 82 -21.36 -11.00 -7.53
N ALA A 83 -21.78 -10.74 -8.76
CA ALA A 83 -22.62 -11.67 -9.53
C ALA A 83 -21.86 -12.97 -9.89
N LYS A 84 -20.58 -12.86 -10.31
CA LYS A 84 -19.72 -14.00 -10.66
C LYS A 84 -19.57 -14.98 -9.51
N HIS A 85 -19.41 -14.48 -8.30
CA HIS A 85 -19.12 -15.27 -7.11
C HIS A 85 -20.32 -15.42 -6.16
N GLN A 86 -21.50 -14.89 -6.52
CA GLN A 86 -22.74 -14.95 -5.72
C GLN A 86 -22.55 -14.40 -4.30
N LEU A 87 -21.90 -13.24 -4.19
CA LEU A 87 -21.57 -12.60 -2.92
C LEU A 87 -22.71 -11.73 -2.40
N GLU A 88 -22.74 -11.55 -1.08
CA GLU A 88 -23.70 -10.69 -0.39
C GLU A 88 -22.96 -9.71 0.55
N PRO A 89 -22.26 -8.68 0.02
CA PRO A 89 -21.62 -7.71 0.88
C PRO A 89 -22.65 -6.75 1.50
N ASP A 90 -22.41 -6.38 2.76
CA ASP A 90 -23.20 -5.37 3.48
C ASP A 90 -23.03 -4.00 2.83
N PHE A 91 -21.80 -3.66 2.44
CA PHE A 91 -21.46 -2.42 1.75
C PHE A 91 -20.11 -2.53 1.04
N ILE A 92 -19.75 -1.49 0.31
CA ILE A 92 -18.49 -1.36 -0.42
C ILE A 92 -17.64 -0.26 0.24
N ALA A 93 -16.33 -0.50 0.38
CA ALA A 93 -15.37 0.51 0.83
C ALA A 93 -14.34 0.73 -0.28
N SER A 94 -14.27 1.94 -0.83
CA SER A 94 -13.44 2.26 -1.99
C SER A 94 -12.39 3.31 -1.68
N HIS A 95 -11.12 2.98 -1.90
CA HIS A 95 -10.03 3.96 -1.89
C HIS A 95 -10.13 4.93 -3.08
N GLY A 96 -10.65 4.46 -4.22
CA GLY A 96 -10.53 5.17 -5.49
C GLY A 96 -9.12 5.08 -6.07
N HIS A 97 -8.78 5.97 -7.02
CA HIS A 97 -7.44 6.06 -7.61
C HIS A 97 -6.85 7.46 -7.42
N THR A 98 -5.67 7.55 -6.82
CA THR A 98 -5.02 8.82 -6.52
C THR A 98 -4.47 9.49 -7.78
N ILE A 99 -4.97 10.68 -8.09
CA ILE A 99 -4.47 11.53 -9.18
C ILE A 99 -3.56 12.64 -8.65
N PHE A 100 -3.95 13.26 -7.53
CA PHE A 100 -3.17 14.27 -6.86
C PHE A 100 -2.99 13.92 -5.38
N HIS A 101 -1.80 14.15 -4.89
CA HIS A 101 -1.49 14.09 -3.47
C HIS A 101 -0.44 15.14 -3.16
N GLN A 102 -0.89 16.30 -2.67
CA GLN A 102 -0.08 17.48 -2.36
C GLN A 102 -0.49 18.02 -0.98
N PRO A 103 -0.15 17.28 0.09
CA PRO A 103 -0.56 17.66 1.45
C PRO A 103 0.02 19.00 1.88
N GLU A 104 1.20 19.37 1.42
CA GLU A 104 1.81 20.69 1.66
C GLU A 104 1.00 21.84 1.02
N ALA A 105 0.25 21.56 -0.03
CA ALA A 105 -0.69 22.48 -0.64
C ALA A 105 -2.13 22.33 -0.10
N GLY A 106 -2.32 21.43 0.89
CA GLY A 106 -3.58 21.22 1.59
C GLY A 106 -4.63 20.43 0.82
N PHE A 107 -4.23 19.64 -0.20
CA PHE A 107 -5.20 18.84 -0.94
C PHE A 107 -4.69 17.46 -1.38
N THR A 108 -5.62 16.55 -1.54
CA THR A 108 -5.48 15.25 -2.20
C THR A 108 -6.71 15.01 -3.06
N ALA A 109 -6.59 14.19 -4.08
CA ALA A 109 -7.73 13.86 -4.93
C ALA A 109 -7.64 12.43 -5.44
N GLN A 110 -8.54 11.60 -4.95
CA GLN A 110 -8.82 10.27 -5.44
C GLN A 110 -10.04 10.35 -6.35
N ILE A 111 -9.96 9.78 -7.55
CA ILE A 111 -11.12 9.63 -8.42
C ILE A 111 -11.83 8.29 -8.15
N GLY A 112 -13.10 8.21 -8.49
CA GLY A 112 -13.96 7.06 -8.23
C GLY A 112 -15.13 7.49 -7.35
N ASP A 113 -16.07 8.22 -7.95
CA ASP A 113 -17.27 8.76 -7.30
C ASP A 113 -18.05 7.66 -6.59
N GLY A 114 -18.10 7.71 -5.24
CA GLY A 114 -18.79 6.72 -4.42
C GLY A 114 -20.29 6.69 -4.67
N SER A 115 -20.91 7.83 -5.05
CA SER A 115 -22.33 7.88 -5.43
C SER A 115 -22.59 7.09 -6.71
N ALA A 116 -21.68 7.16 -7.68
CA ALA A 116 -21.77 6.39 -8.92
C ALA A 116 -21.57 4.87 -8.68
N ILE A 117 -20.65 4.49 -7.80
CA ILE A 117 -20.49 3.08 -7.38
C ILE A 117 -21.79 2.58 -6.74
N SER A 118 -22.37 3.35 -5.79
CA SER A 118 -23.61 3.00 -5.11
C SER A 118 -24.79 2.88 -6.08
N ALA A 119 -24.91 3.80 -7.03
CA ALA A 119 -25.99 3.79 -8.04
C ALA A 119 -25.92 2.56 -8.95
N VAL A 120 -24.71 2.09 -9.31
CA VAL A 120 -24.52 0.92 -10.17
C VAL A 120 -24.76 -0.39 -9.42
N THR A 121 -24.29 -0.48 -8.18
CA THR A 121 -24.34 -1.73 -7.39
C THR A 121 -25.62 -1.89 -6.58
N GLY A 122 -26.32 -0.79 -6.29
CA GLY A 122 -27.43 -0.77 -5.33
C GLY A 122 -27.01 -0.94 -3.87
N LEU A 123 -25.71 -0.98 -3.58
CA LEU A 123 -25.15 -1.15 -2.24
C LEU A 123 -24.71 0.20 -1.65
N PRO A 124 -24.72 0.34 -0.31
CA PRO A 124 -24.06 1.46 0.34
C PRO A 124 -22.57 1.49 0.06
N VAL A 125 -21.96 2.68 0.04
CA VAL A 125 -20.52 2.85 -0.25
C VAL A 125 -19.89 3.82 0.73
N VAL A 126 -18.67 3.48 1.21
CA VAL A 126 -17.79 4.43 1.91
C VAL A 126 -16.61 4.74 1.01
N SER A 127 -16.31 6.03 0.80
CA SER A 127 -15.21 6.52 -0.04
C SER A 127 -14.56 7.76 0.57
N ASP A 128 -13.54 8.33 -0.08
CA ASP A 128 -12.93 9.62 0.32
C ASP A 128 -12.31 9.63 1.72
N PHE A 129 -11.60 8.59 2.08
CA PHE A 129 -11.04 8.39 3.42
C PHE A 129 -9.99 9.43 3.84
N ARG A 130 -9.32 10.08 2.87
CA ARG A 130 -8.15 10.95 3.13
C ARG A 130 -8.48 12.40 3.42
N LEU A 131 -9.67 12.87 3.00
CA LEU A 131 -10.01 14.29 2.96
C LEU A 131 -10.11 14.94 4.34
N LEU A 132 -10.67 14.23 5.33
CA LEU A 132 -10.85 14.78 6.68
C LEU A 132 -9.49 14.96 7.39
N ASP A 133 -8.57 14.01 7.22
CA ASP A 133 -7.24 14.11 7.80
C ASP A 133 -6.46 15.32 7.24
N LEU A 134 -6.53 15.55 5.92
CA LEU A 134 -5.95 16.75 5.34
C LEU A 134 -6.60 18.04 5.87
N ALA A 135 -7.92 18.06 6.05
CA ALA A 135 -8.61 19.20 6.63
C ALA A 135 -8.20 19.46 8.09
N LEU A 136 -7.71 18.43 8.79
CA LEU A 136 -7.10 18.50 10.10
C LEU A 136 -5.58 18.78 10.05
N PHE A 137 -5.07 19.18 8.89
CA PHE A 137 -3.66 19.49 8.61
C PHE A 137 -2.73 18.27 8.66
N GLY A 138 -3.25 17.06 8.55
CA GLY A 138 -2.47 15.85 8.35
C GLY A 138 -2.03 15.66 6.90
N GLN A 139 -1.21 14.65 6.67
CA GLN A 139 -0.73 14.28 5.33
C GLN A 139 -1.78 13.52 4.51
N GLY A 140 -2.89 13.04 5.10
CA GLY A 140 -3.85 12.18 4.42
C GLY A 140 -3.32 10.79 4.06
N ALA A 141 -2.11 10.47 4.47
CA ALA A 141 -1.41 9.20 4.27
C ALA A 141 -0.29 9.03 5.31
N PRO A 142 0.10 7.77 5.62
CA PRO A 142 -0.58 6.52 5.26
C PRO A 142 -1.84 6.28 6.12
N LEU A 143 -2.84 5.57 5.57
CA LEU A 143 -4.05 5.16 6.29
C LEU A 143 -4.02 3.70 6.76
N VAL A 144 -3.13 2.90 6.19
CA VAL A 144 -2.95 1.47 6.52
C VAL A 144 -2.63 1.20 7.99
N PRO A 145 -1.86 2.05 8.70
CA PRO A 145 -1.38 1.76 10.06
C PRO A 145 -2.46 1.53 11.12
N ILE A 146 -3.67 2.07 10.99
CA ILE A 146 -4.77 1.73 11.90
C ILE A 146 -5.18 0.26 11.75
N GLY A 147 -5.16 -0.27 10.52
CA GLY A 147 -5.36 -1.69 10.27
C GLY A 147 -4.23 -2.53 10.83
N ASP A 148 -2.98 -2.08 10.70
CA ASP A 148 -1.82 -2.74 11.31
C ASP A 148 -1.94 -2.80 12.84
N GLU A 149 -2.45 -1.74 13.46
CA GLU A 149 -2.68 -1.67 14.91
C GLU A 149 -3.76 -2.65 15.38
N LEU A 150 -4.90 -2.68 14.68
CA LEU A 150 -6.11 -3.35 15.18
C LEU A 150 -6.29 -4.77 14.64
N LEU A 151 -5.77 -5.09 13.45
CA LEU A 151 -5.89 -6.42 12.81
C LEU A 151 -4.61 -7.25 12.93
N PHE A 152 -3.45 -6.61 13.06
CA PHE A 152 -2.13 -7.26 13.04
C PHE A 152 -1.30 -6.95 14.30
N GLY A 153 -1.97 -6.65 15.40
CA GLY A 153 -1.32 -6.28 16.67
C GLY A 153 -0.42 -7.34 17.30
N GLU A 154 -0.45 -8.60 16.82
CA GLU A 154 0.48 -9.66 17.20
C GLU A 154 1.87 -9.54 16.56
N TYR A 155 2.04 -8.65 15.58
CA TYR A 155 3.31 -8.34 14.95
C TYR A 155 3.87 -7.01 15.49
N ASP A 156 5.15 -7.00 15.82
CA ASP A 156 5.83 -5.78 16.26
C ASP A 156 6.00 -4.80 15.11
N PHE A 157 6.26 -5.33 13.91
CA PHE A 157 6.43 -4.57 12.68
C PHE A 157 5.53 -5.12 11.56
N CYS A 158 4.94 -4.21 10.79
CA CYS A 158 4.27 -4.56 9.54
C CYS A 158 5.05 -3.91 8.39
N LEU A 159 5.69 -4.74 7.57
CA LEU A 159 6.48 -4.35 6.40
C LEU A 159 5.69 -4.63 5.13
N ASN A 160 5.49 -3.61 4.29
CA ASN A 160 4.90 -3.76 2.98
C ASN A 160 5.96 -3.57 1.90
N LEU A 161 6.18 -4.59 1.09
CA LEU A 161 7.11 -4.59 -0.05
C LEU A 161 6.36 -4.33 -1.35
N GLY A 162 5.82 -3.13 -1.48
CA GLY A 162 5.15 -2.60 -2.66
C GLY A 162 6.12 -1.96 -3.66
N GLY A 163 5.69 -0.92 -4.34
CA GLY A 163 6.57 -0.09 -5.19
C GLY A 163 7.71 0.54 -4.38
N PHE A 164 7.37 1.01 -3.18
CA PHE A 164 8.28 1.37 -2.09
C PHE A 164 8.14 0.35 -0.96
N ALA A 165 9.21 0.10 -0.23
CA ALA A 165 9.18 -0.60 1.04
C ALA A 165 8.81 0.41 2.12
N ASN A 166 7.73 0.14 2.85
CA ASN A 166 7.31 0.93 3.99
C ASN A 166 7.03 0.05 5.19
N ILE A 167 7.21 0.61 6.37
CA ILE A 167 7.09 -0.09 7.64
C ILE A 167 6.16 0.67 8.58
N SER A 168 5.42 -0.07 9.39
CA SER A 168 4.72 0.49 10.54
C SER A 168 5.00 -0.33 11.80
N MET A 169 5.11 0.35 12.94
CA MET A 169 5.39 -0.25 14.23
C MET A 169 4.78 0.56 15.36
N LYS A 170 4.68 -0.04 16.53
CA LYS A 170 4.33 0.69 17.74
C LYS A 170 5.61 1.14 18.48
N GLU A 171 5.71 2.42 18.73
CA GLU A 171 6.73 3.03 19.59
C GLU A 171 6.05 3.65 20.81
N GLU A 172 6.32 3.09 21.99
CA GLU A 172 5.58 3.39 23.21
C GLU A 172 4.06 3.22 23.02
N GLU A 173 3.28 4.31 23.14
CA GLU A 173 1.82 4.32 22.96
C GLU A 173 1.41 4.90 21.56
N ARG A 174 2.36 5.07 20.63
CA ARG A 174 2.12 5.67 19.32
C ARG A 174 2.41 4.68 18.21
N ARG A 175 1.57 4.69 17.18
CA ARG A 175 1.88 4.03 15.91
C ARG A 175 2.72 4.96 15.06
N LEU A 176 3.83 4.45 14.54
CA LEU A 176 4.66 5.12 13.54
C LEU A 176 4.55 4.38 12.22
N ALA A 177 4.69 5.12 11.12
CA ALA A 177 4.83 4.52 9.79
C ALA A 177 5.64 5.45 8.88
N PHE A 178 6.50 4.87 8.04
CA PHE A 178 7.33 5.63 7.09
C PHE A 178 7.88 4.76 5.95
N ASP A 179 8.34 5.42 4.89
CA ASP A 179 8.99 4.76 3.78
C ASP A 179 10.47 4.49 4.10
N ILE A 180 10.93 3.28 3.77
CA ILE A 180 12.32 2.85 3.99
C ILE A 180 13.14 3.04 2.72
N ALA A 181 12.70 2.43 1.61
CA ALA A 181 13.46 2.39 0.37
C ALA A 181 12.53 2.22 -0.85
N PRO A 182 12.97 2.62 -2.07
CA PRO A 182 12.33 2.13 -3.27
C PRO A 182 12.51 0.62 -3.39
N CYS A 183 11.45 -0.09 -3.77
CA CYS A 183 11.46 -1.55 -3.86
C CYS A 183 11.06 -2.00 -5.28
N ASN A 184 9.87 -2.54 -5.49
CA ASN A 184 9.50 -3.09 -6.80
C ASN A 184 9.52 -2.07 -7.95
N LEU A 185 9.40 -0.78 -7.67
CA LEU A 185 9.56 0.26 -8.71
C LEU A 185 10.94 0.22 -9.37
N VAL A 186 11.98 -0.04 -8.60
CA VAL A 186 13.35 -0.08 -9.11
C VAL A 186 13.70 -1.47 -9.61
N LEU A 187 13.35 -2.52 -8.88
CA LEU A 187 13.61 -3.91 -9.28
C LEU A 187 12.91 -4.26 -10.61
N ASN A 188 11.62 -3.96 -10.74
CA ASN A 188 10.88 -4.23 -11.97
C ASN A 188 11.39 -3.43 -13.17
N ARG A 189 11.98 -2.26 -12.95
CA ARG A 189 12.61 -1.51 -14.05
C ARG A 189 13.85 -2.21 -14.58
N ILE A 190 14.71 -2.74 -13.69
CA ILE A 190 15.89 -3.51 -14.11
C ILE A 190 15.45 -4.83 -14.79
N ALA A 191 14.46 -5.53 -14.24
CA ALA A 191 13.92 -6.75 -14.86
C ALA A 191 13.41 -6.50 -16.29
N ARG A 192 12.73 -5.36 -16.54
CA ARG A 192 12.25 -4.97 -17.88
C ARG A 192 13.38 -4.75 -18.87
N ASN A 193 14.56 -4.29 -18.45
CA ASN A 193 15.72 -4.18 -19.33
C ASN A 193 16.18 -5.56 -19.82
N LEU A 194 15.89 -6.62 -19.07
CA LEU A 194 16.15 -8.02 -19.42
C LEU A 194 14.96 -8.73 -20.11
N GLY A 195 13.87 -7.99 -20.37
CA GLY A 195 12.67 -8.53 -21.04
C GLY A 195 11.67 -9.20 -20.09
N HIS A 196 11.83 -9.07 -18.77
CA HIS A 196 10.92 -9.63 -17.77
C HIS A 196 10.05 -8.54 -17.14
N PRO A 197 8.78 -8.80 -16.82
CA PRO A 197 7.92 -7.82 -16.14
C PRO A 197 8.40 -7.50 -14.71
N TYR A 198 8.96 -8.49 -14.02
CA TYR A 198 9.54 -8.46 -12.67
C TYR A 198 10.56 -9.59 -12.50
N ASP A 199 11.27 -9.63 -11.39
CA ASP A 199 12.22 -10.67 -11.01
C ASP A 199 11.48 -11.79 -10.25
N ASP A 200 11.09 -12.85 -10.95
CA ASP A 200 10.31 -13.94 -10.39
C ASP A 200 11.15 -14.76 -9.39
N GLY A 201 10.66 -14.83 -8.14
CA GLY A 201 11.39 -15.47 -7.04
C GLY A 201 12.74 -14.83 -6.70
N GLY A 202 13.10 -13.69 -7.32
CA GLY A 202 14.41 -13.06 -7.15
C GLY A 202 15.55 -13.76 -7.90
N GLN A 203 15.26 -14.57 -8.91
CA GLN A 203 16.23 -15.40 -9.62
C GLN A 203 17.27 -14.57 -10.40
N ILE A 204 16.87 -13.42 -10.96
CA ILE A 204 17.80 -12.50 -11.64
C ILE A 204 18.82 -11.97 -10.61
N ALA A 205 18.34 -11.50 -9.47
CA ALA A 205 19.20 -11.03 -8.39
C ALA A 205 20.13 -12.15 -7.87
N ALA A 206 19.61 -13.38 -7.71
CA ALA A 206 20.38 -14.52 -7.25
C ALA A 206 21.53 -14.89 -8.19
N SER A 207 21.39 -14.64 -9.50
CA SER A 207 22.44 -14.90 -10.50
C SER A 207 23.54 -13.84 -10.56
N GLY A 208 23.29 -12.66 -9.95
CA GLY A 208 24.22 -11.54 -9.95
C GLY A 208 25.18 -11.53 -8.76
N SER A 209 26.11 -10.59 -8.82
CA SER A 209 27.05 -10.27 -7.74
C SER A 209 26.91 -8.81 -7.33
N VAL A 210 27.11 -8.53 -6.04
CA VAL A 210 27.04 -7.16 -5.50
C VAL A 210 28.13 -6.28 -6.11
N HIS A 211 27.74 -5.11 -6.60
CA HIS A 211 28.66 -4.06 -7.01
C HIS A 211 28.87 -3.09 -5.84
N TYR A 212 29.91 -3.30 -5.07
CA TYR A 212 30.15 -2.64 -3.79
C TYR A 212 30.28 -1.11 -3.88
N GLU A 213 30.79 -0.56 -4.98
CA GLU A 213 30.89 0.90 -5.16
C GLU A 213 29.50 1.52 -5.31
N LEU A 214 28.62 0.90 -6.11
CA LEU A 214 27.22 1.34 -6.25
C LEU A 214 26.49 1.20 -4.92
N LEU A 215 26.61 0.06 -4.23
CA LEU A 215 26.01 -0.16 -2.92
C LEU A 215 26.38 0.96 -1.95
N LYS A 216 27.66 1.26 -1.82
CA LYS A 216 28.17 2.32 -0.95
C LYS A 216 27.61 3.71 -1.32
N GLU A 217 27.51 4.03 -2.63
CA GLU A 217 26.96 5.30 -3.06
C GLU A 217 25.44 5.40 -2.77
N LEU A 218 24.70 4.30 -2.89
CA LEU A 218 23.28 4.23 -2.55
C LEU A 218 23.06 4.39 -1.03
N ASP A 219 23.81 3.65 -0.22
CA ASP A 219 23.69 3.70 1.24
C ASP A 219 24.10 5.08 1.81
N ALA A 220 24.95 5.80 1.11
CA ALA A 220 25.36 7.15 1.50
C ALA A 220 24.34 8.26 1.17
N LEU A 221 23.23 7.94 0.49
CA LEU A 221 22.21 8.94 0.20
C LEU A 221 21.63 9.52 1.51
N PRO A 222 21.45 10.86 1.59
CA PRO A 222 21.02 11.52 2.84
C PRO A 222 19.70 10.97 3.41
N PHE A 223 18.82 10.49 2.56
CA PHE A 223 17.54 9.89 2.97
C PHE A 223 17.74 8.73 3.96
N TYR A 224 18.79 7.92 3.81
CA TYR A 224 19.05 6.75 4.63
C TYR A 224 19.79 7.04 5.94
N GLN A 225 20.27 8.28 6.12
CA GLN A 225 21.03 8.65 7.32
C GLN A 225 20.14 9.04 8.51
N GLU A 226 18.81 9.02 8.35
CA GLU A 226 17.86 9.44 9.38
C GLU A 226 16.82 8.34 9.64
N PHE A 227 16.68 7.93 10.91
CA PHE A 227 15.65 7.03 11.40
C PHE A 227 14.51 7.84 12.02
N LYS A 228 13.69 8.45 11.21
CA LYS A 228 12.49 9.20 11.62
C LYS A 228 11.39 8.97 10.59
N PRO A 229 10.12 9.24 10.92
CA PRO A 229 9.07 9.21 9.91
C PRO A 229 9.41 10.07 8.70
N LYS A 230 9.49 9.45 7.54
CA LYS A 230 9.91 10.06 6.27
C LYS A 230 9.17 9.41 5.11
N SER A 231 9.06 10.13 4.00
CA SER A 231 8.40 9.63 2.80
C SER A 231 9.26 9.90 1.57
N ILE A 232 9.16 9.01 0.58
CA ILE A 232 9.81 9.15 -0.72
C ILE A 232 8.79 9.00 -1.84
N GLY A 233 8.99 9.80 -2.91
CA GLY A 233 8.18 9.76 -4.11
C GLY A 233 9.00 9.49 -5.36
N ARG A 234 8.31 9.42 -6.50
CA ARG A 234 8.96 9.26 -7.81
C ARG A 234 9.91 10.42 -8.15
N GLU A 235 9.64 11.62 -7.63
CA GLU A 235 10.49 12.81 -7.80
C GLU A 235 11.85 12.58 -7.18
N TRP A 236 11.89 12.09 -5.94
CA TRP A 236 13.13 11.75 -5.25
C TRP A 236 13.91 10.66 -5.98
N LEU A 237 13.22 9.60 -6.46
CA LEU A 237 13.85 8.57 -7.29
C LEU A 237 14.54 9.16 -8.52
N ASN A 238 13.85 10.06 -9.23
CA ASN A 238 14.37 10.64 -10.46
C ASN A 238 15.56 11.58 -10.21
N THR A 239 15.59 12.26 -9.05
CA THR A 239 16.57 13.28 -8.73
C THR A 239 17.81 12.71 -8.04
N HIS A 240 17.65 11.69 -7.20
CA HIS A 240 18.74 11.20 -6.35
C HIS A 240 19.14 9.74 -6.65
N PHE A 241 18.17 8.84 -6.82
CA PHE A 241 18.43 7.41 -6.94
C PHE A 241 18.83 6.98 -8.36
N TRP A 242 18.00 7.30 -9.35
CA TRP A 242 18.26 6.91 -10.74
C TRP A 242 19.53 7.48 -11.35
N PRO A 243 20.00 8.70 -11.03
CA PRO A 243 21.30 9.18 -11.52
C PRO A 243 22.46 8.27 -11.13
N LEU A 244 22.46 7.71 -9.90
CA LEU A 244 23.47 6.77 -9.46
C LEU A 244 23.40 5.46 -10.24
N VAL A 245 22.22 4.82 -10.27
CA VAL A 245 22.04 3.56 -11.00
C VAL A 245 22.41 3.68 -12.47
N ARG A 246 22.00 4.78 -13.14
CA ARG A 246 22.32 5.04 -14.55
C ARG A 246 23.81 5.19 -14.83
N LYS A 247 24.57 5.75 -13.91
CA LYS A 247 26.04 5.85 -14.04
C LYS A 247 26.62 4.46 -14.29
N TYR A 248 26.25 3.47 -13.48
CA TYR A 248 26.74 2.10 -13.59
C TYR A 248 26.15 1.31 -14.75
N ASP A 249 24.91 1.61 -15.14
CA ASP A 249 24.29 1.09 -16.38
C ASP A 249 25.07 1.57 -17.63
N LEU A 250 25.48 2.84 -17.67
CA LEU A 250 26.33 3.39 -18.73
C LEU A 250 27.76 2.80 -18.73
N GLU A 251 28.27 2.42 -17.58
CA GLU A 251 29.55 1.71 -17.41
C GLU A 251 29.45 0.21 -17.80
N LYS A 252 28.25 -0.22 -18.25
CA LYS A 252 27.95 -1.60 -18.70
C LYS A 252 28.10 -2.65 -17.60
N VAL A 253 27.80 -2.30 -16.36
CA VAL A 253 27.59 -3.29 -15.29
C VAL A 253 26.42 -4.18 -15.68
N ALA A 254 26.61 -5.50 -15.54
CA ALA A 254 25.57 -6.47 -15.88
C ALA A 254 24.26 -6.19 -15.10
N GLN A 255 23.12 -6.33 -15.76
CA GLN A 255 21.81 -6.01 -15.15
C GLN A 255 21.53 -6.90 -13.94
N GLU A 256 21.99 -8.14 -13.94
CA GLU A 256 21.92 -9.08 -12.82
C GLU A 256 22.69 -8.55 -11.61
N ASN A 257 23.88 -7.94 -11.84
CA ASN A 257 24.66 -7.34 -10.77
C ASN A 257 24.01 -6.05 -10.22
N LEU A 258 23.41 -5.24 -11.10
CA LEU A 258 22.61 -4.10 -10.66
C LEU A 258 21.42 -4.58 -9.81
N MET A 259 20.69 -5.61 -10.28
CA MET A 259 19.57 -6.20 -9.55
C MET A 259 19.99 -6.69 -8.18
N LYS A 260 21.08 -7.50 -8.12
CA LYS A 260 21.63 -8.01 -6.87
C LYS A 260 22.03 -6.91 -5.90
N THR A 261 22.67 -5.85 -6.41
CA THR A 261 23.09 -4.70 -5.59
C THR A 261 21.88 -3.95 -5.03
N LEU A 262 20.81 -3.80 -5.84
CA LEU A 262 19.58 -3.16 -5.36
C LEU A 262 18.87 -4.01 -4.30
N VAL A 263 18.81 -5.32 -4.47
CA VAL A 263 18.25 -6.23 -3.45
C VAL A 263 19.05 -6.14 -2.14
N ASP A 264 20.37 -6.13 -2.22
CA ASP A 264 21.24 -6.01 -1.05
C ASP A 264 21.06 -4.66 -0.32
N HIS A 265 21.02 -3.57 -1.08
CA HIS A 265 20.70 -2.24 -0.56
C HIS A 265 19.34 -2.18 0.13
N ILE A 266 18.27 -2.67 -0.53
CA ILE A 266 16.91 -2.63 0.01
C ILE A 266 16.81 -3.45 1.28
N SER A 267 17.35 -4.68 1.30
CA SER A 267 17.33 -5.54 2.48
C SER A 267 18.13 -4.95 3.64
N GLY A 268 19.30 -4.35 3.36
CA GLY A 268 20.11 -3.65 4.36
C GLY A 268 19.37 -2.49 5.00
N GLN A 269 18.74 -1.60 4.19
CA GLN A 269 17.98 -0.47 4.71
C GLN A 269 16.75 -0.90 5.54
N ILE A 270 16.12 -2.02 5.18
CA ILE A 270 15.02 -2.59 5.98
C ILE A 270 15.56 -3.16 7.29
N ALA A 271 16.66 -3.91 7.26
CA ALA A 271 17.30 -4.46 8.44
C ALA A 271 17.69 -3.35 9.44
N ASP A 272 18.41 -2.34 8.96
CA ASP A 272 18.83 -1.17 9.76
C ASP A 272 17.62 -0.47 10.42
N ALA A 273 16.51 -0.30 9.70
CA ALA A 273 15.30 0.31 10.25
C ALA A 273 14.68 -0.56 11.34
N ILE A 274 14.56 -1.88 11.12
CA ILE A 274 14.03 -2.81 12.13
C ILE A 274 14.94 -2.83 13.36
N GLU A 275 16.25 -2.95 13.20
CA GLU A 275 17.22 -2.98 14.29
C GLU A 275 17.16 -1.70 15.14
N HIS A 276 17.08 -0.53 14.48
CA HIS A 276 16.98 0.75 15.17
C HIS A 276 15.80 0.82 16.13
N TYR A 277 14.63 0.32 15.72
CA TYR A 277 13.40 0.40 16.52
C TYR A 277 13.17 -0.83 17.41
N ALA A 278 13.75 -1.98 17.10
CA ALA A 278 13.63 -3.19 17.91
C ALA A 278 14.50 -3.14 19.18
N GLY A 279 15.64 -2.46 19.13
CA GLY A 279 16.59 -2.40 20.22
C GLY A 279 17.20 -3.78 20.55
N GLU A 280 17.56 -4.01 21.82
CA GLU A 280 18.25 -5.23 22.27
C GLU A 280 17.40 -6.52 22.13
N ASP A 281 16.08 -6.41 22.08
CA ASP A 281 15.14 -7.54 22.03
C ASP A 281 14.79 -8.00 20.61
N ILE A 282 15.56 -7.62 19.60
CA ILE A 282 15.28 -7.87 18.19
C ILE A 282 14.92 -9.33 17.87
N ALA A 283 15.61 -10.28 18.48
CA ALA A 283 15.39 -11.71 18.25
C ALA A 283 14.00 -12.22 18.71
N THR A 284 13.26 -11.43 19.48
CA THR A 284 11.89 -11.76 19.88
C THR A 284 10.82 -11.10 18.99
N LYS A 285 11.24 -10.14 18.14
CA LYS A 285 10.34 -9.33 17.33
C LYS A 285 9.81 -10.08 16.11
N LYS A 286 8.55 -9.86 15.80
CA LYS A 286 7.88 -10.45 14.63
C LYS A 286 7.61 -9.36 13.59
N VAL A 287 8.00 -9.62 12.36
CA VAL A 287 7.80 -8.75 11.21
C VAL A 287 6.84 -9.41 10.23
N LEU A 288 5.62 -8.87 10.09
CA LEU A 288 4.68 -9.29 9.05
C LEU A 288 5.13 -8.69 7.72
N ILE A 289 5.38 -9.52 6.70
CA ILE A 289 5.79 -9.07 5.37
C ILE A 289 4.67 -9.31 4.37
N THR A 290 4.24 -8.25 3.67
CA THR A 290 3.19 -8.27 2.66
C THR A 290 3.60 -7.48 1.41
N GLY A 291 2.73 -7.46 0.38
CA GLY A 291 3.01 -6.84 -0.91
C GLY A 291 3.81 -7.74 -1.85
N GLY A 292 3.83 -7.42 -3.13
CA GLY A 292 4.41 -8.28 -4.17
C GLY A 292 5.89 -8.65 -3.99
N GLY A 293 6.66 -7.80 -3.28
CA GLY A 293 8.06 -8.09 -2.95
C GLY A 293 8.23 -9.25 -1.94
N ALA A 294 7.17 -9.66 -1.23
CA ALA A 294 7.19 -10.83 -0.36
C ALA A 294 7.43 -12.14 -1.12
N TYR A 295 7.16 -12.17 -2.42
CA TYR A 295 7.43 -13.31 -3.31
C TYR A 295 8.87 -13.32 -3.87
N ASN A 296 9.66 -12.27 -3.62
CA ASN A 296 11.07 -12.25 -4.00
C ASN A 296 11.90 -12.98 -2.94
N GLU A 297 12.07 -14.29 -3.11
CA GLU A 297 12.77 -15.16 -2.16
C GLU A 297 14.19 -14.65 -1.87
N THR A 298 14.90 -14.17 -2.88
CA THR A 298 16.26 -13.62 -2.72
C THR A 298 16.25 -12.40 -1.80
N LEU A 299 15.29 -11.49 -1.93
CA LEU A 299 15.15 -10.32 -1.04
C LEU A 299 14.83 -10.76 0.40
N ILE A 300 13.89 -11.70 0.56
CA ILE A 300 13.50 -12.20 1.88
C ILE A 300 14.65 -12.95 2.57
N ASP A 301 15.39 -13.77 1.84
CA ASP A 301 16.53 -14.50 2.40
C ASP A 301 17.69 -13.58 2.78
N HIS A 302 17.95 -12.53 1.97
CA HIS A 302 18.89 -11.47 2.34
C HIS A 302 18.45 -10.75 3.61
N LEU A 303 17.20 -10.37 3.72
CA LEU A 303 16.66 -9.72 4.91
C LEU A 303 16.81 -10.64 6.15
N ARG A 304 16.48 -11.93 6.03
CA ARG A 304 16.66 -12.91 7.11
C ARG A 304 18.12 -13.09 7.53
N SER A 305 19.05 -12.93 6.58
CA SER A 305 20.48 -13.05 6.89
C SER A 305 21.10 -11.82 7.55
N GLN A 306 20.42 -10.67 7.43
CA GLN A 306 20.91 -9.37 7.91
C GLN A 306 20.19 -8.90 9.19
N CYS A 307 19.07 -9.52 9.58
CA CYS A 307 18.25 -9.09 10.71
C CYS A 307 17.75 -10.29 11.50
N ASP A 308 17.97 -10.28 12.81
CA ASP A 308 17.63 -11.39 13.72
C ASP A 308 16.13 -11.47 14.06
N ALA A 309 15.29 -10.51 13.62
CA ALA A 309 13.85 -10.54 13.83
C ALA A 309 13.17 -11.68 13.04
N HIS A 310 12.05 -12.18 13.55
CA HIS A 310 11.27 -13.23 12.88
C HIS A 310 10.50 -12.69 11.68
N MET A 311 11.00 -12.93 10.46
CA MET A 311 10.37 -12.54 9.20
C MET A 311 9.25 -13.50 8.85
N VAL A 312 7.99 -13.04 8.92
CA VAL A 312 6.78 -13.82 8.68
C VAL A 312 6.14 -13.36 7.36
N VAL A 313 6.28 -14.20 6.33
CA VAL A 313 5.47 -14.08 5.11
C VAL A 313 4.22 -14.95 5.31
N PRO A 314 3.01 -14.39 5.20
CA PRO A 314 1.78 -15.16 5.39
C PRO A 314 1.68 -16.35 4.43
N GLU A 315 1.27 -17.51 4.92
CA GLU A 315 0.98 -18.68 4.08
C GLU A 315 -0.23 -18.43 3.17
N ASN A 316 -1.19 -17.61 3.63
CA ASN A 316 -2.34 -17.24 2.82
C ASN A 316 -1.94 -16.13 1.81
N PRO A 317 -1.88 -16.43 0.51
CA PRO A 317 -1.50 -15.45 -0.51
C PRO A 317 -2.49 -14.27 -0.60
N LEU A 318 -3.75 -14.48 -0.23
CA LEU A 318 -4.73 -13.40 -0.21
C LEU A 318 -4.34 -12.26 0.73
N LEU A 319 -3.68 -12.57 1.86
CA LEU A 319 -3.20 -11.53 2.76
C LEU A 319 -1.99 -10.79 2.18
N VAL A 320 -1.10 -11.49 1.49
CA VAL A 320 0.06 -10.88 0.83
C VAL A 320 -0.38 -9.89 -0.26
N GLU A 321 -1.38 -10.26 -1.06
CA GLU A 321 -1.80 -9.52 -2.24
C GLU A 321 -2.86 -8.44 -1.93
N TYR A 322 -3.81 -8.74 -1.03
CA TYR A 322 -5.00 -7.91 -0.81
C TYR A 322 -5.06 -7.24 0.57
N LYS A 323 -3.96 -7.17 1.30
CA LYS A 323 -3.91 -6.50 2.61
C LYS A 323 -4.43 -5.06 2.55
N GLU A 324 -4.07 -4.29 1.53
CA GLU A 324 -4.54 -2.92 1.40
C GLU A 324 -6.06 -2.85 1.18
N ALA A 325 -6.61 -3.70 0.31
CA ALA A 325 -8.05 -3.78 0.07
C ALA A 325 -8.81 -4.24 1.33
N LEU A 326 -8.27 -5.19 2.10
CA LEU A 326 -8.78 -5.58 3.43
C LEU A 326 -8.80 -4.37 4.38
N ILE A 327 -7.71 -3.60 4.44
CA ILE A 327 -7.64 -2.46 5.35
C ILE A 327 -8.64 -1.37 4.93
N PHE A 328 -8.83 -1.09 3.63
CA PHE A 328 -9.87 -0.16 3.20
C PHE A 328 -11.28 -0.67 3.52
N ALA A 329 -11.54 -1.98 3.42
CA ALA A 329 -12.77 -2.59 3.94
C ALA A 329 -12.94 -2.30 5.43
N PHE A 330 -11.88 -2.50 6.22
CA PHE A 330 -11.87 -2.25 7.66
C PHE A 330 -12.07 -0.76 8.02
N LEU A 331 -11.42 0.17 7.30
CA LEU A 331 -11.65 1.62 7.46
C LEU A 331 -13.12 1.97 7.23
N GLY A 332 -13.76 1.31 6.25
CA GLY A 332 -15.20 1.43 6.00
C GLY A 332 -16.03 0.97 7.20
N VAL A 333 -15.69 -0.15 7.85
CA VAL A 333 -16.37 -0.64 9.07
C VAL A 333 -16.22 0.36 10.20
N LEU A 334 -14.99 0.81 10.48
CA LEU A 334 -14.73 1.81 11.52
C LEU A 334 -15.52 3.10 11.26
N ARG A 335 -15.60 3.55 9.99
CA ARG A 335 -16.40 4.71 9.60
C ARG A 335 -17.88 4.52 9.91
N VAL A 336 -18.45 3.37 9.56
CA VAL A 336 -19.87 3.05 9.82
C VAL A 336 -20.15 2.97 11.32
N ARG A 337 -19.22 2.42 12.10
CA ARG A 337 -19.30 2.34 13.56
C ARG A 337 -19.01 3.65 14.28
N GLN A 338 -18.62 4.70 13.57
CA GLN A 338 -18.18 5.99 14.14
C GLN A 338 -16.97 5.84 15.07
N GLU A 339 -16.05 4.97 14.69
CA GLU A 339 -14.77 4.72 15.37
C GLU A 339 -13.61 5.35 14.60
N THR A 340 -12.54 5.73 15.31
CA THR A 340 -11.32 6.28 14.73
C THR A 340 -10.80 5.35 13.64
N ASN A 341 -10.55 5.90 12.45
CA ASN A 341 -9.97 5.16 11.33
C ASN A 341 -8.74 5.84 10.71
N THR A 342 -8.28 6.94 11.30
CA THR A 342 -7.05 7.63 10.88
C THR A 342 -6.32 8.13 12.10
N LEU A 343 -5.02 7.77 12.23
CA LEU A 343 -4.17 8.08 13.37
C LEU A 343 -3.34 9.34 13.14
N ALA A 344 -3.52 10.34 13.99
CA ALA A 344 -2.75 11.58 13.95
C ALA A 344 -1.24 11.37 14.20
N SER A 345 -0.89 10.35 15.00
CA SER A 345 0.51 9.98 15.24
C SER A 345 1.26 9.56 13.98
N VAL A 346 0.52 9.09 12.96
CA VAL A 346 1.07 8.64 11.68
C VAL A 346 1.03 9.74 10.62
N THR A 347 -0.10 10.46 10.55
CA THR A 347 -0.33 11.44 9.47
C THR A 347 0.11 12.86 9.83
N GLY A 348 0.38 13.12 11.13
CA GLY A 348 0.69 14.45 11.61
C GLY A 348 -0.50 15.40 11.71
N ALA A 349 -1.74 14.88 11.64
CA ALA A 349 -2.95 15.66 11.83
C ALA A 349 -3.06 16.20 13.27
N LYS A 350 -3.94 17.20 13.49
CA LYS A 350 -4.18 17.77 14.82
C LYS A 350 -4.80 16.79 15.82
N SER A 351 -5.53 15.81 15.32
CA SER A 351 -6.21 14.78 16.11
C SER A 351 -6.50 13.56 15.25
N ASP A 352 -6.69 12.42 15.90
CA ASP A 352 -7.30 11.26 15.27
C ASP A 352 -8.65 11.60 14.68
N SER A 353 -9.03 10.91 13.61
CA SER A 353 -10.24 11.25 12.87
C SER A 353 -11.02 10.03 12.38
N ILE A 354 -12.28 10.29 11.98
CA ILE A 354 -13.21 9.31 11.42
C ILE A 354 -13.49 9.72 9.97
N GLY A 355 -12.56 9.39 9.08
CA GLY A 355 -12.62 9.75 7.66
C GLY A 355 -13.59 8.88 6.86
N GLY A 356 -13.99 9.38 5.69
CA GLY A 356 -14.84 8.70 4.71
C GLY A 356 -16.22 9.33 4.54
N ALA A 357 -16.62 9.51 3.27
CA ALA A 357 -17.96 9.88 2.88
C ALA A 357 -18.84 8.64 2.72
N MET A 358 -20.11 8.73 3.12
CA MET A 358 -21.07 7.62 3.08
C MET A 358 -22.15 7.91 2.02
N TRP A 359 -22.38 6.95 1.12
CA TRP A 359 -23.33 7.04 0.00
C TRP A 359 -24.32 5.88 0.06
N GLY A 360 -25.61 6.13 -0.15
CA GLY A 360 -26.64 5.10 -0.11
C GLY A 360 -27.24 4.88 1.28
N ASP A 361 -27.96 3.77 1.44
CA ASP A 361 -28.72 3.46 2.66
C ASP A 361 -27.98 2.48 3.59
N PHE A 362 -27.49 2.98 4.70
CA PHE A 362 -26.81 2.22 5.76
C PHE A 362 -27.76 1.78 6.89
N SER A 363 -29.07 2.00 6.79
CA SER A 363 -30.00 1.72 7.89
C SER A 363 -29.96 0.25 8.37
N ARG A 364 -29.73 -0.70 7.45
CA ARG A 364 -29.62 -2.13 7.78
C ARG A 364 -28.33 -2.47 8.52
N ILE A 365 -27.32 -1.60 8.44
CA ILE A 365 -26.00 -1.82 9.02
C ILE A 365 -25.87 -1.08 10.36
N LEU A 366 -26.61 0.01 10.54
CA LEU A 366 -26.55 0.84 11.75
C LEU A 366 -27.54 0.36 12.84
N ASN A 367 -28.54 -0.44 12.47
CA ASN A 367 -29.49 -1.08 13.38
C ASN A 367 -29.03 -2.51 13.70
#